data_52b84118bec831d9056d0c9b0a386ca9
#
_entry.id   52b84118bec831d9056d0c9b0a386ca9
#
_cell.length_a   1.000
_cell.length_b   1.000
_cell.length_c   1.000
_cell.angle_alpha   90.00
_cell.angle_beta   90.00
_cell.angle_gamma   90.00
#
_symmetry.space_group_name_H-M   'P 1'
#
loop_
_entity.id
_entity.type
_entity.pdbx_description
1 polymer ?
#
loop_
_entity_poly.entity_id
_entity_poly.type
_entity_poly.pdbx_seq_one_letter_code
_entity_poly.pdbx_strand_id
1 'polypeptide(L)'
;MAGNNDIALMKLRLFCLLENAAWFLAFRSGKDQCMSDVTPHYLGDFLGANNIDELLWHTTAFIQLLEREFSPSDSSASQWMNCILAYISDHYMEPHLTITAIAHHFGLHPQQLSRDFMRLVGTSPSAYLMDIRLDRAKQLLRDSALSNEEIAAHVGFGSTRRLYRALQNSDGVTPGQYRKQQRSALEDAESLVLF
;
A
#
# COMPACT_ATOMS: atom_id res chain seq x y z
N MET A 1 -11.61 -14.76 42.77
CA MET A 1 -10.76 -15.48 41.76
C MET A 1 -10.99 -15.02 40.32
N ALA A 2 -12.01 -14.22 39.99
CA ALA A 2 -12.28 -13.72 38.63
C ALA A 2 -11.27 -12.63 38.17
N GLY A 3 -10.78 -11.77 39.04
CA GLY A 3 -9.94 -10.63 38.64
C GLY A 3 -8.55 -10.97 38.13
N ASN A 4 -7.99 -12.15 38.43
CA ASN A 4 -6.63 -12.51 38.02
C ASN A 4 -6.59 -13.01 36.55
N ASN A 5 -7.67 -13.61 36.07
CA ASN A 5 -7.80 -14.05 34.66
C ASN A 5 -7.97 -12.86 33.70
N ASP A 6 -8.64 -11.80 34.14
CA ASP A 6 -8.88 -10.61 33.34
C ASP A 6 -7.58 -9.83 33.11
N ILE A 7 -6.71 -9.72 34.12
CA ILE A 7 -5.40 -9.07 34.00
C ILE A 7 -4.48 -9.87 33.07
N ALA A 8 -4.44 -11.19 33.19
CA ALA A 8 -3.62 -12.04 32.32
C ALA A 8 -4.04 -11.95 30.85
N LEU A 9 -5.34 -11.95 30.57
CA LEU A 9 -5.88 -11.79 29.22
C LEU A 9 -5.61 -10.38 28.68
N MET A 10 -5.71 -9.35 29.53
CA MET A 10 -5.41 -7.97 29.14
C MET A 10 -3.92 -7.79 28.82
N LYS A 11 -3.01 -8.36 29.59
CA LYS A 11 -1.57 -8.38 29.32
C LYS A 11 -1.27 -9.01 27.96
N LEU A 12 -1.84 -10.20 27.69
CA LEU A 12 -1.61 -10.91 26.44
C LEU A 12 -2.09 -10.10 25.22
N ARG A 13 -3.29 -9.53 25.31
CA ARG A 13 -3.85 -8.68 24.23
C ARG A 13 -3.01 -7.44 24.00
N LEU A 14 -2.60 -6.76 25.05
CA LEU A 14 -1.78 -5.55 24.95
C LEU A 14 -0.40 -5.88 24.37
N PHE A 15 0.22 -6.97 24.81
CA PHE A 15 1.48 -7.45 24.27
C PHE A 15 1.37 -7.76 22.76
N CYS A 16 0.37 -8.50 22.32
CA CYS A 16 0.18 -8.79 20.90
C CYS A 16 -0.03 -7.51 20.05
N LEU A 17 -0.75 -6.51 20.59
CA LEU A 17 -0.92 -5.24 19.89
C LEU A 17 0.40 -4.47 19.76
N LEU A 18 1.19 -4.43 20.84
CA LEU A 18 2.48 -3.75 20.86
C LEU A 18 3.52 -4.46 19.99
N GLU A 19 3.53 -5.79 19.99
CA GLU A 19 4.40 -6.58 19.15
C GLU A 19 4.10 -6.35 17.67
N ASN A 20 2.83 -6.38 17.27
CA ASN A 20 2.44 -6.06 15.89
C ASN A 20 2.83 -4.63 15.49
N ALA A 21 2.65 -3.65 16.39
CA ALA A 21 3.08 -2.28 16.15
C ALA A 21 4.59 -2.17 16.02
N ALA A 22 5.34 -2.88 16.85
CA ALA A 22 6.81 -2.91 16.84
C ALA A 22 7.34 -3.54 15.55
N TRP A 23 6.80 -4.69 15.12
CA TRP A 23 7.14 -5.32 13.85
C TRP A 23 6.84 -4.40 12.66
N PHE A 24 5.73 -3.69 12.71
CA PHE A 24 5.38 -2.72 11.68
C PHE A 24 6.38 -1.56 11.63
N LEU A 25 6.75 -0.99 12.78
CA LEU A 25 7.75 0.08 12.85
C LEU A 25 9.14 -0.39 12.41
N ALA A 26 9.53 -1.60 12.78
CA ALA A 26 10.80 -2.23 12.36
C ALA A 26 10.84 -2.43 10.84
N PHE A 27 9.78 -2.99 10.26
CA PHE A 27 9.64 -3.15 8.82
C PHE A 27 9.70 -1.78 8.09
N ARG A 28 8.97 -0.80 8.61
CA ARG A 28 8.95 0.57 8.06
C ARG A 28 10.31 1.27 8.15
N SER A 29 11.12 0.95 9.15
CA SER A 29 12.45 1.53 9.34
C SER A 29 13.58 0.73 8.71
N GLY A 30 13.29 -0.44 8.10
CA GLY A 30 14.30 -1.34 7.55
C GLY A 30 15.20 -1.98 8.60
N LYS A 31 14.72 -2.05 9.85
CA LYS A 31 15.45 -2.59 11.02
C LYS A 31 14.79 -3.86 11.59
N ASP A 32 14.20 -4.66 10.73
CA ASP A 32 13.49 -5.90 11.08
C ASP A 32 14.35 -6.90 11.87
N GLN A 33 15.65 -6.96 11.62
CA GLN A 33 16.59 -7.81 12.36
C GLN A 33 16.74 -7.40 13.85
N CYS A 34 16.51 -6.15 14.19
CA CYS A 34 16.59 -5.70 15.59
C CYS A 34 15.46 -6.20 16.49
N MET A 35 14.36 -6.69 15.90
CA MET A 35 13.17 -7.12 16.67
C MET A 35 13.40 -8.42 17.43
N SER A 36 14.23 -9.33 16.92
CA SER A 36 14.56 -10.58 17.61
C SER A 36 15.25 -10.37 18.96
N ASP A 37 15.93 -9.26 19.15
CA ASP A 37 16.66 -8.94 20.38
C ASP A 37 15.81 -8.14 21.37
N VAL A 38 14.88 -7.33 20.87
CA VAL A 38 14.05 -6.41 21.67
C VAL A 38 12.84 -7.12 22.29
N THR A 39 12.13 -7.94 21.51
CA THR A 39 10.84 -8.55 21.92
C THR A 39 10.95 -9.47 23.15
N PRO A 40 11.96 -10.39 23.27
CA PRO A 40 12.03 -11.30 24.40
C PRO A 40 12.27 -10.62 25.74
N HIS A 41 13.02 -9.52 25.75
CA HIS A 41 13.36 -8.80 26.98
C HIS A 41 12.11 -8.12 27.59
N TYR A 42 11.33 -7.46 26.74
CA TYR A 42 10.12 -6.77 27.19
C TYR A 42 8.96 -7.71 27.51
N LEU A 43 8.91 -8.90 26.92
CA LEU A 43 7.91 -9.90 27.26
C LEU A 43 8.00 -10.32 28.74
N GLY A 44 9.24 -10.50 29.25
CA GLY A 44 9.47 -10.84 30.65
C GLY A 44 8.93 -9.77 31.60
N ASP A 45 9.20 -8.51 31.34
CA ASP A 45 8.74 -7.37 32.14
C ASP A 45 7.22 -7.23 32.10
N PHE A 46 6.62 -7.39 30.92
CA PHE A 46 5.15 -7.36 30.75
C PHE A 46 4.43 -8.48 31.52
N LEU A 47 4.95 -9.69 31.45
CA LEU A 47 4.37 -10.83 32.16
C LEU A 47 4.58 -10.71 33.68
N GLY A 48 5.67 -10.08 34.12
CA GLY A 48 6.03 -9.86 35.53
C GLY A 48 5.22 -8.76 36.22
N ALA A 49 4.55 -7.85 35.47
CA ALA A 49 3.76 -6.77 36.08
C ALA A 49 2.63 -7.32 36.99
N ASN A 50 2.52 -6.85 38.20
CA ASN A 50 1.55 -7.36 39.21
C ASN A 50 0.31 -6.50 39.31
N ASN A 51 0.36 -5.27 38.81
CA ASN A 51 -0.74 -4.31 38.87
C ASN A 51 -0.82 -3.48 37.58
N ILE A 52 -1.89 -2.68 37.48
CA ILE A 52 -2.16 -1.86 36.28
C ILE A 52 -1.10 -0.76 36.11
N ASP A 53 -0.60 -0.19 37.20
CA ASP A 53 0.39 0.91 37.16
C ASP A 53 1.73 0.42 36.63
N GLU A 54 2.20 -0.76 37.05
CA GLU A 54 3.38 -1.43 36.48
C GLU A 54 3.20 -1.75 35.01
N LEU A 55 2.03 -2.27 34.61
CA LEU A 55 1.70 -2.57 33.25
C LEU A 55 1.73 -1.32 32.36
N LEU A 56 1.16 -0.22 32.81
CA LEU A 56 1.18 1.07 32.12
C LEU A 56 2.61 1.61 32.01
N TRP A 57 3.42 1.47 33.06
CA TRP A 57 4.82 1.89 33.03
C TRP A 57 5.63 1.13 32.00
N HIS A 58 5.55 -0.20 31.99
CA HIS A 58 6.24 -1.05 30.99
C HIS A 58 5.74 -0.76 29.58
N THR A 59 4.43 -0.54 29.40
CA THR A 59 3.84 -0.17 28.09
C THR A 59 4.42 1.16 27.60
N THR A 60 4.48 2.16 28.45
CA THR A 60 4.99 3.49 28.10
C THR A 60 6.48 3.44 27.78
N ALA A 61 7.27 2.71 28.58
CA ALA A 61 8.70 2.52 28.35
C ALA A 61 8.97 1.82 27.01
N PHE A 62 8.16 0.81 26.68
CA PHE A 62 8.28 0.11 25.39
C PHE A 62 7.92 1.01 24.19
N ILE A 63 6.86 1.80 24.29
CA ILE A 63 6.48 2.76 23.25
C ILE A 63 7.62 3.79 23.04
N GLN A 64 8.17 4.35 24.11
CA GLN A 64 9.28 5.31 24.03
C GLN A 64 10.54 4.70 23.39
N LEU A 65 10.83 3.42 23.68
CA LEU A 65 11.91 2.70 23.04
C LEU A 65 11.65 2.57 21.54
N LEU A 66 10.43 2.15 21.15
CA LEU A 66 10.07 2.01 19.74
C LEU A 66 10.18 3.35 19.00
N GLU A 67 9.73 4.44 19.60
CA GLU A 67 9.88 5.79 19.04
C GLU A 67 11.34 6.17 18.82
N ARG A 68 12.23 5.84 19.78
CA ARG A 68 13.66 6.14 19.70
C ARG A 68 14.38 5.29 18.66
N GLU A 69 14.14 3.97 18.66
CA GLU A 69 14.86 3.02 17.81
C GLU A 69 14.34 3.00 16.37
N PHE A 70 13.02 3.20 16.21
CA PHE A 70 12.34 3.09 14.93
C PHE A 70 11.78 4.43 14.43
N SER A 71 12.32 5.55 14.91
CA SER A 71 12.03 6.85 14.31
C SER A 71 12.42 6.83 12.83
N PRO A 72 11.52 7.10 11.90
CA PRO A 72 11.82 7.01 10.48
C PRO A 72 12.87 8.05 10.12
N SER A 73 14.04 7.60 9.69
CA SER A 73 14.91 8.43 8.87
C SER A 73 14.24 8.62 7.51
N ASP A 74 14.43 9.74 6.83
CA ASP A 74 13.82 10.00 5.51
C ASP A 74 14.15 8.90 4.48
N SER A 75 15.29 8.22 4.62
CA SER A 75 15.68 7.09 3.78
C SER A 75 14.83 5.83 4.02
N SER A 76 14.46 5.55 5.26
CA SER A 76 13.65 4.36 5.59
C SER A 76 12.17 4.57 5.24
N ALA A 77 11.67 5.81 5.38
CA ALA A 77 10.33 6.17 4.93
C ALA A 77 10.16 5.96 3.42
N SER A 78 11.20 6.18 2.63
CA SER A 78 11.19 5.91 1.19
C SER A 78 11.23 4.41 0.88
N GLN A 79 11.90 3.62 1.68
CA GLN A 79 12.10 2.19 1.44
C GLN A 79 10.80 1.38 1.58
N TRP A 80 10.05 1.54 2.68
CA TRP A 80 8.78 0.84 2.83
C TRP A 80 7.72 1.30 1.83
N MET A 81 7.74 2.60 1.43
CA MET A 81 6.85 3.08 0.38
C MET A 81 7.17 2.41 -0.96
N ASN A 82 8.44 2.17 -1.27
CA ASN A 82 8.82 1.42 -2.47
C ASN A 82 8.26 -0.01 -2.48
N CYS A 83 8.17 -0.68 -1.32
CA CYS A 83 7.51 -1.98 -1.23
C CYS A 83 6.02 -1.89 -1.57
N ILE A 84 5.33 -0.83 -1.11
CA ILE A 84 3.92 -0.60 -1.46
C ILE A 84 3.75 -0.30 -2.96
N LEU A 85 4.62 0.53 -3.53
CA LEU A 85 4.60 0.84 -4.96
C LEU A 85 4.84 -0.41 -5.82
N ALA A 86 5.81 -1.25 -5.44
CA ALA A 86 6.06 -2.54 -6.08
C ALA A 86 4.84 -3.46 -5.98
N TYR A 87 4.26 -3.61 -4.79
CA TYR A 87 3.04 -4.40 -4.57
C TYR A 87 1.88 -3.92 -5.46
N ILE A 88 1.65 -2.62 -5.56
CA ILE A 88 0.63 -2.06 -6.46
C ILE A 88 0.96 -2.40 -7.92
N SER A 89 2.22 -2.26 -8.33
CA SER A 89 2.68 -2.58 -9.69
C SER A 89 2.52 -4.05 -10.05
N ASP A 90 2.66 -4.95 -9.09
CA ASP A 90 2.52 -6.40 -9.32
C ASP A 90 1.05 -6.86 -9.32
N HIS A 91 0.18 -6.15 -8.58
CA HIS A 91 -1.21 -6.55 -8.34
C HIS A 91 -2.26 -5.63 -8.98
N TYR A 92 -1.88 -4.61 -9.76
CA TYR A 92 -2.82 -3.64 -10.35
C TYR A 92 -3.93 -4.28 -11.20
N MET A 93 -3.66 -5.44 -11.79
CA MET A 93 -4.63 -6.18 -12.62
C MET A 93 -5.79 -6.78 -11.81
N GLU A 94 -5.66 -6.89 -10.49
CA GLU A 94 -6.71 -7.43 -9.63
C GLU A 94 -7.86 -6.42 -9.50
N PRO A 95 -9.11 -6.75 -9.96
CA PRO A 95 -10.22 -5.81 -9.92
C PRO A 95 -10.62 -5.38 -8.51
N HIS A 96 -10.30 -6.22 -7.52
CA HIS A 96 -10.62 -6.01 -6.11
C HIS A 96 -9.49 -5.35 -5.32
N LEU A 97 -8.36 -5.01 -5.95
CA LEU A 97 -7.31 -4.26 -5.29
C LEU A 97 -7.84 -2.87 -4.93
N THR A 98 -7.98 -2.65 -3.63
CA THR A 98 -8.44 -1.39 -3.04
C THR A 98 -7.40 -0.85 -2.08
N ILE A 99 -7.48 0.44 -1.75
CA ILE A 99 -6.58 1.04 -0.76
C ILE A 99 -6.71 0.37 0.61
N THR A 100 -7.93 -0.06 0.96
CA THR A 100 -8.16 -0.83 2.19
C THR A 100 -7.47 -2.19 2.16
N ALA A 101 -7.50 -2.89 1.01
CA ALA A 101 -6.80 -4.17 0.85
C ALA A 101 -5.29 -4.00 0.94
N ILE A 102 -4.73 -2.97 0.28
CA ILE A 102 -3.30 -2.64 0.35
C ILE A 102 -2.90 -2.29 1.79
N ALA A 103 -3.64 -1.41 2.45
CA ALA A 103 -3.38 -1.03 3.83
C ALA A 103 -3.41 -2.26 4.76
N HIS A 104 -4.40 -3.13 4.61
CA HIS A 104 -4.51 -4.35 5.39
C HIS A 104 -3.34 -5.32 5.14
N HIS A 105 -2.90 -5.47 3.88
CA HIS A 105 -1.75 -6.31 3.53
C HIS A 105 -0.47 -5.87 4.26
N PHE A 106 -0.26 -4.56 4.40
CA PHE A 106 0.89 -3.99 5.09
C PHE A 106 0.65 -3.68 6.58
N GLY A 107 -0.45 -4.14 7.18
CA GLY A 107 -0.77 -3.88 8.58
C GLY A 107 -1.05 -2.40 8.90
N LEU A 108 -1.45 -1.61 7.90
CA LEU A 108 -1.67 -0.16 8.02
C LEU A 108 -3.14 0.19 8.15
N HIS A 109 -3.41 1.33 8.79
CA HIS A 109 -4.72 1.95 8.69
C HIS A 109 -4.85 2.68 7.32
N PRO A 110 -5.97 2.56 6.57
CA PRO A 110 -6.13 3.16 5.24
C PRO A 110 -5.90 4.68 5.19
N GLN A 111 -6.28 5.40 6.26
CA GLN A 111 -6.05 6.84 6.35
C GLN A 111 -4.57 7.18 6.53
N GLN A 112 -3.81 6.36 7.27
CA GLN A 112 -2.37 6.51 7.44
C GLN A 112 -1.66 6.26 6.11
N LEU A 113 -1.98 5.14 5.43
CA LEU A 113 -1.45 4.86 4.11
C LEU A 113 -1.69 6.03 3.15
N SER A 114 -2.92 6.55 3.08
CA SER A 114 -3.27 7.66 2.18
C SER A 114 -2.47 8.93 2.47
N ARG A 115 -2.26 9.26 3.75
CA ARG A 115 -1.50 10.43 4.18
C ARG A 115 -0.02 10.31 3.85
N ASP A 116 0.58 9.17 4.17
CA ASP A 116 1.99 8.91 3.94
C ASP A 116 2.29 8.80 2.44
N PHE A 117 1.39 8.18 1.68
CA PHE A 117 1.49 8.08 0.22
C PHE A 117 1.45 9.47 -0.44
N MET A 118 0.50 10.31 -0.03
CA MET A 118 0.43 11.71 -0.51
C MET A 118 1.70 12.49 -0.17
N ARG A 119 2.26 12.29 1.03
CA ARG A 119 3.48 12.96 1.47
C ARG A 119 4.72 12.51 0.71
N LEU A 120 4.85 11.21 0.42
CA LEU A 120 6.07 10.62 -0.15
C LEU A 120 6.03 10.49 -1.68
N VAL A 121 4.85 10.26 -2.26
CA VAL A 121 4.65 10.04 -3.70
C VAL A 121 4.02 11.25 -4.40
N GLY A 122 3.40 12.16 -3.62
CA GLY A 122 2.78 13.38 -4.15
C GLY A 122 1.38 13.19 -4.74
N THR A 123 0.82 11.97 -4.70
CA THR A 123 -0.51 11.66 -5.19
C THR A 123 -1.25 10.73 -4.22
N SER A 124 -2.55 10.51 -4.41
CA SER A 124 -3.27 9.53 -3.60
C SER A 124 -3.02 8.10 -4.13
N PRO A 125 -3.05 7.07 -3.24
CA PRO A 125 -2.89 5.68 -3.68
C PRO A 125 -3.92 5.26 -4.73
N SER A 126 -5.16 5.79 -4.63
CA SER A 126 -6.23 5.51 -5.60
C SER A 126 -5.94 6.12 -6.97
N ALA A 127 -5.43 7.34 -7.01
CA ALA A 127 -5.03 8.00 -8.25
C ALA A 127 -3.85 7.25 -8.88
N TYR A 128 -2.83 6.92 -8.10
CA TYR A 128 -1.68 6.16 -8.57
C TYR A 128 -2.07 4.80 -9.18
N LEU A 129 -2.93 4.02 -8.51
CA LEU A 129 -3.44 2.76 -9.06
C LEU A 129 -4.24 2.98 -10.35
N MET A 130 -5.04 4.06 -10.40
CA MET A 130 -5.82 4.42 -11.58
C MET A 130 -4.90 4.77 -12.76
N ASP A 131 -3.85 5.53 -12.52
CA ASP A 131 -2.87 5.95 -13.55
C ASP A 131 -2.14 4.74 -14.12
N ILE A 132 -1.65 3.81 -13.30
CA ILE A 132 -1.02 2.56 -13.78
C ILE A 132 -1.98 1.77 -14.68
N ARG A 133 -3.23 1.58 -14.22
CA ARG A 133 -4.24 0.85 -15.02
C ARG A 133 -4.53 1.55 -16.33
N LEU A 134 -4.62 2.86 -16.31
CA LEU A 134 -4.91 3.67 -17.49
C LEU A 134 -3.76 3.62 -18.50
N ASP A 135 -2.53 3.74 -18.05
CA ASP A 135 -1.35 3.67 -18.93
C ASP A 135 -1.24 2.28 -19.59
N ARG A 136 -1.50 1.22 -18.86
CA ARG A 136 -1.56 -0.14 -19.40
C ARG A 136 -2.71 -0.33 -20.38
N ALA A 137 -3.88 0.25 -20.10
CA ALA A 137 -5.00 0.24 -21.02
C ALA A 137 -4.68 0.97 -22.32
N LYS A 138 -4.03 2.14 -22.25
CA LYS A 138 -3.57 2.91 -23.42
C LYS A 138 -2.59 2.11 -24.28
N GLN A 139 -1.64 1.40 -23.65
CA GLN A 139 -0.74 0.50 -24.36
C GLN A 139 -1.50 -0.60 -25.12
N LEU A 140 -2.42 -1.30 -24.43
CA LEU A 140 -3.22 -2.35 -25.08
C LEU A 140 -4.14 -1.83 -26.17
N LEU A 141 -4.71 -0.64 -26.00
CA LEU A 141 -5.53 0.02 -27.04
C LEU A 141 -4.72 0.33 -28.31
N ARG A 142 -3.44 0.66 -28.17
CA ARG A 142 -2.53 0.94 -29.28
C ARG A 142 -2.00 -0.34 -29.94
N ASP A 143 -1.52 -1.27 -29.10
CA ASP A 143 -0.64 -2.36 -29.52
C ASP A 143 -1.38 -3.70 -29.73
N SER A 144 -2.68 -3.78 -29.41
CA SER A 144 -3.45 -5.02 -29.53
C SER A 144 -4.80 -4.85 -30.24
N ALA A 145 -5.35 -5.98 -30.70
CA ALA A 145 -6.70 -6.06 -31.25
C ALA A 145 -7.78 -6.41 -30.20
N LEU A 146 -7.42 -6.44 -28.91
CA LEU A 146 -8.34 -6.78 -27.83
C LEU A 146 -9.54 -5.83 -27.81
N SER A 147 -10.70 -6.36 -27.46
CA SER A 147 -11.92 -5.57 -27.24
C SER A 147 -11.76 -4.68 -25.98
N ASN A 148 -12.57 -3.64 -25.87
CA ASN A 148 -12.57 -2.78 -24.69
C ASN A 148 -12.94 -3.53 -23.40
N GLU A 149 -13.71 -4.60 -23.52
CA GLU A 149 -14.10 -5.49 -22.43
C GLU A 149 -12.92 -6.30 -21.93
N GLU A 150 -12.19 -6.93 -22.86
CA GLU A 150 -10.96 -7.67 -22.56
C GLU A 150 -9.90 -6.76 -21.96
N ILE A 151 -9.68 -5.57 -22.53
CA ILE A 151 -8.73 -4.59 -21.97
C ILE A 151 -9.13 -4.21 -20.55
N ALA A 152 -10.41 -3.85 -20.30
CA ALA A 152 -10.87 -3.47 -18.97
C ALA A 152 -10.68 -4.60 -17.93
N ALA A 153 -10.85 -5.85 -18.35
CA ALA A 153 -10.60 -7.02 -17.50
C ALA A 153 -9.10 -7.20 -17.23
N HIS A 154 -8.25 -7.13 -18.25
CA HIS A 154 -6.79 -7.34 -18.13
C HIS A 154 -6.09 -6.30 -17.24
N VAL A 155 -6.56 -5.05 -17.28
CA VAL A 155 -5.93 -3.98 -16.50
C VAL A 155 -6.60 -3.73 -15.15
N GLY A 156 -7.55 -4.57 -14.74
CA GLY A 156 -8.16 -4.50 -13.41
C GLY A 156 -9.23 -3.42 -13.22
N PHE A 157 -9.78 -2.82 -14.29
CA PHE A 157 -10.92 -1.90 -14.16
C PHE A 157 -12.21 -2.62 -13.74
N GLY A 158 -12.33 -3.93 -14.03
CA GLY A 158 -13.49 -4.75 -13.71
C GLY A 158 -14.77 -4.40 -14.50
N SER A 159 -14.78 -3.32 -15.28
CA SER A 159 -15.87 -2.99 -16.21
C SER A 159 -15.42 -1.99 -17.28
N THR A 160 -15.96 -2.13 -18.47
CA THR A 160 -15.74 -1.23 -19.61
C THR A 160 -16.13 0.21 -19.27
N ARG A 161 -17.20 0.40 -18.50
CA ARG A 161 -17.65 1.73 -18.09
C ARG A 161 -16.59 2.48 -17.28
N ARG A 162 -15.84 1.80 -16.41
CA ARG A 162 -14.74 2.42 -15.64
C ARG A 162 -13.59 2.82 -16.55
N LEU A 163 -13.23 1.98 -17.51
CA LEU A 163 -12.21 2.30 -18.52
C LEU A 163 -12.60 3.54 -19.32
N TYR A 164 -13.86 3.62 -19.82
CA TYR A 164 -14.36 4.78 -20.53
C TYR A 164 -14.24 6.05 -19.71
N ARG A 165 -14.70 6.03 -18.45
CA ARG A 165 -14.64 7.20 -17.56
C ARG A 165 -13.20 7.62 -17.27
N ALA A 166 -12.27 6.66 -17.09
CA ALA A 166 -10.88 6.96 -16.85
C ALA A 166 -10.23 7.66 -18.05
N LEU A 167 -10.43 7.16 -19.29
CA LEU A 167 -9.93 7.79 -20.51
C LEU A 167 -10.59 9.16 -20.78
N GLN A 168 -11.90 9.26 -20.55
CA GLN A 168 -12.61 10.52 -20.74
C GLN A 168 -12.13 11.61 -19.76
N ASN A 169 -11.85 11.22 -18.51
CA ASN A 169 -11.34 12.17 -17.50
C ASN A 169 -9.89 12.57 -17.72
N SER A 170 -9.05 11.67 -18.24
CA SER A 170 -7.62 11.92 -18.48
C SER A 170 -7.39 12.65 -19.81
N ASP A 171 -7.90 12.10 -20.90
CA ASP A 171 -7.54 12.50 -22.26
C ASP A 171 -8.72 13.14 -23.04
N GLY A 172 -9.90 13.16 -22.46
CA GLY A 172 -11.12 13.71 -23.09
C GLY A 172 -11.67 12.84 -24.24
N VAL A 173 -11.18 11.60 -24.41
CA VAL A 173 -11.54 10.73 -25.53
C VAL A 173 -12.10 9.38 -25.05
N THR A 174 -12.86 8.74 -25.94
CA THR A 174 -13.31 7.36 -25.72
C THR A 174 -12.23 6.36 -26.16
N PRO A 175 -12.24 5.09 -25.68
CA PRO A 175 -11.29 4.06 -26.12
C PRO A 175 -11.26 3.87 -27.65
N GLY A 176 -12.42 3.95 -28.32
CA GLY A 176 -12.50 3.85 -29.77
C GLY A 176 -11.84 5.05 -30.49
N GLN A 177 -12.06 6.26 -29.97
CA GLN A 177 -11.41 7.47 -30.49
C GLN A 177 -9.89 7.42 -30.26
N TYR A 178 -9.46 7.01 -29.07
CA TYR A 178 -8.04 6.85 -28.75
C TYR A 178 -7.36 5.88 -29.72
N ARG A 179 -7.96 4.71 -29.96
CA ARG A 179 -7.44 3.70 -30.90
C ARG A 179 -7.33 4.25 -32.33
N LYS A 180 -8.34 5.00 -32.78
CA LYS A 180 -8.35 5.63 -34.11
C LYS A 180 -7.24 6.67 -34.26
N GLN A 181 -7.06 7.53 -33.26
CA GLN A 181 -6.01 8.55 -33.23
C GLN A 181 -4.61 7.93 -33.29
N GLN A 182 -4.38 6.84 -32.54
CA GLN A 182 -3.07 6.17 -32.53
C GLN A 182 -2.76 5.49 -33.87
N ARG A 183 -3.76 4.91 -34.55
CA ARG A 183 -3.56 4.32 -35.90
C ARG A 183 -3.23 5.39 -36.95
N SER A 184 -3.96 6.50 -36.94
CA SER A 184 -3.71 7.62 -37.84
C SER A 184 -2.30 8.17 -37.66
N ALA A 185 -1.83 8.33 -36.43
CA ALA A 185 -0.49 8.81 -36.12
C ALA A 185 0.61 7.85 -36.60
N LEU A 186 0.37 6.53 -36.59
CA LEU A 186 1.31 5.54 -37.09
C LEU A 186 1.38 5.57 -38.63
N GLU A 187 0.24 5.67 -39.30
CA GLU A 187 0.16 5.77 -40.79
C GLU A 187 0.85 7.04 -41.29
N ASP A 188 0.70 8.15 -40.58
CA ASP A 188 1.37 9.41 -40.92
C ASP A 188 2.89 9.32 -40.70
N ALA A 189 3.36 8.64 -39.65
CA ALA A 189 4.77 8.43 -39.37
C ALA A 189 5.44 7.50 -40.39
N GLU A 190 4.78 6.42 -40.83
CA GLU A 190 5.27 5.51 -41.85
C GLU A 190 5.37 6.22 -43.23
N SER A 191 4.43 7.12 -43.51
CA SER A 191 4.45 7.90 -44.75
C SER A 191 5.63 8.87 -44.82
N LEU A 192 6.09 9.39 -43.68
CA LEU A 192 7.22 10.32 -43.58
C LEU A 192 8.59 9.64 -43.75
N VAL A 193 8.69 8.34 -43.46
CA VAL A 193 9.95 7.57 -43.54
C VAL A 193 10.21 7.05 -44.95
N LEU A 194 9.20 7.07 -45.85
CA LEU A 194 9.28 6.58 -47.23
C LEU A 194 9.68 7.67 -48.24
N PHE A 195 9.97 8.88 -47.78
CA PHE A 195 10.49 10.00 -48.58
C PHE A 195 11.88 10.45 -48.11
#